data_da5a27e589366a268a97f700d8dc18d0
#
_entry.id   da5a27e589366a268a97f700d8dc18d0
#
_cell.length_a   1.000
_cell.length_b   1.000
_cell.length_c   1.000
_cell.angle_alpha   90.00
_cell.angle_beta   90.00
_cell.angle_gamma   90.00
#
_symmetry.space_group_name_H-M   'P 1'
#
loop_
_entity.id
_entity.type
_entity.pdbx_description
1 polymer ?
#
loop_
_entity_poly.entity_id
_entity_poly.type
_entity_poly.pdbx_seq_one_letter_code
_entity_poly.pdbx_strand_id
1 'polypeptide(L)' 'MTNGTVKWFNDKKGYGFIERENGPDVFVHHSNINATGFKSLKEGDRVSFDIEKGQKGPTAMNVTVV' A
#
# COMPACT_ATOMS: atom_id res chain seq x y z
N MET A 1 10.97 5.49 6.11
CA MET A 1 9.83 4.66 5.73
C MET A 1 8.62 5.00 6.58
N THR A 2 7.46 4.93 5.99
CA THR A 2 6.21 5.22 6.68
C THR A 2 5.50 3.92 6.97
N ASN A 3 4.88 3.83 8.13
CA ASN A 3 4.08 2.66 8.49
C ASN A 3 2.60 2.99 8.34
N GLY A 4 1.83 1.99 7.95
CA GLY A 4 0.39 2.14 7.81
C GLY A 4 -0.33 0.82 7.93
N THR A 5 -1.63 0.86 7.76
CA THR A 5 -2.50 -0.31 7.82
C THR A 5 -3.31 -0.38 6.53
N VAL A 6 -3.35 -1.55 5.93
CA VAL A 6 -4.14 -1.73 4.70
C VAL A 6 -5.61 -1.52 5.02
N LYS A 7 -6.22 -0.56 4.34
CA LYS A 7 -7.63 -0.27 4.49
C LYS A 7 -8.46 -1.26 3.69
N TRP A 8 -8.08 -1.47 2.44
CA TRP A 8 -8.64 -2.51 1.59
C TRP A 8 -7.71 -2.74 0.40
N PHE A 9 -7.81 -3.90 -0.19
CA PHE A 9 -7.04 -4.22 -1.39
C PHE A 9 -7.86 -5.18 -2.26
N ASN A 10 -7.90 -4.90 -3.57
CA ASN A 10 -8.63 -5.72 -4.52
C ASN A 10 -7.64 -6.51 -5.38
N ASP A 11 -7.57 -7.80 -5.16
CA ASP A 11 -6.64 -8.68 -5.87
C ASP A 11 -6.91 -8.74 -7.37
N LYS A 12 -8.16 -8.66 -7.76
CA LYS A 12 -8.54 -8.74 -9.17
C LYS A 12 -8.13 -7.51 -9.94
N LYS A 13 -8.29 -6.35 -9.33
CA LYS A 13 -7.93 -5.07 -9.94
C LYS A 13 -6.47 -4.72 -9.70
N GLY A 14 -5.85 -5.33 -8.69
CA GLY A 14 -4.45 -5.14 -8.40
C GLY A 14 -4.10 -3.84 -7.69
N TYR A 15 -5.03 -3.25 -6.96
CA TYR A 15 -4.75 -2.02 -6.21
C TYR A 15 -5.60 -1.92 -4.95
N GLY A 16 -5.21 -0.99 -4.09
CA GLY A 16 -5.93 -0.73 -2.86
C GLY A 16 -5.47 0.56 -2.21
N PHE A 17 -5.81 0.72 -0.94
CA PHE A 17 -5.43 1.89 -0.17
C PHE A 17 -4.88 1.49 1.19
N ILE A 18 -3.89 2.26 1.64
CA ILE A 18 -3.27 2.10 2.94
C ILE A 18 -3.63 3.33 3.77
N GLU A 19 -4.12 3.10 4.97
CA GLU A 19 -4.42 4.15 5.93
C GLU A 19 -3.15 4.48 6.72
N ARG A 20 -2.85 5.76 6.88
CA ARG A 20 -1.72 6.22 7.67
C ARG A 20 -2.18 7.21 8.73
N GLU A 21 -1.39 7.35 9.81
CA GLU A 21 -1.79 8.11 10.98
C GLU A 21 -1.94 9.61 10.73
N ASN A 22 -1.06 10.18 9.91
CA ASN A 22 -0.96 11.62 9.78
C ASN A 22 -1.19 12.12 8.36
N GLY A 23 -2.28 11.72 7.75
CA GLY A 23 -2.58 12.21 6.41
C GLY A 23 -3.62 11.39 5.68
N PRO A 24 -3.89 11.74 4.43
CA PRO A 24 -4.86 11.01 3.62
C PRO A 24 -4.38 9.59 3.31
N ASP A 25 -5.32 8.73 2.93
CA ASP A 25 -5.01 7.38 2.51
C ASP A 25 -4.03 7.40 1.34
N VAL A 26 -3.19 6.36 1.28
CA VAL A 26 -2.15 6.25 0.26
C VAL A 26 -2.55 5.15 -0.71
N PHE A 27 -2.51 5.47 -2.00
CA PHE A 27 -2.80 4.49 -3.05
C PHE A 27 -1.66 3.47 -3.15
N VAL A 28 -2.00 2.20 -3.33
CA VAL A 28 -1.00 1.14 -3.53
C VAL A 28 -1.41 0.27 -4.71
N HIS A 29 -0.44 0.00 -5.60
CA HIS A 29 -0.62 -0.89 -6.74
C HIS A 29 0.21 -2.16 -6.51
N HIS A 30 -0.26 -3.31 -7.02
CA HIS A 30 0.44 -4.58 -6.78
C HIS A 30 1.89 -4.56 -7.24
N SER A 31 2.22 -3.79 -8.26
CA SER A 31 3.59 -3.68 -8.75
C SER A 31 4.53 -3.01 -7.75
N ASN A 32 3.99 -2.31 -6.77
CA ASN A 32 4.77 -1.61 -5.74
C ASN A 32 4.90 -2.40 -4.45
N ILE A 33 4.40 -3.62 -4.43
CA ILE A 33 4.48 -4.49 -3.25
C ILE A 33 5.71 -5.37 -3.36
N ASN A 34 6.60 -5.27 -2.37
CA ASN A 34 7.77 -6.14 -2.27
C ASN A 34 7.39 -7.42 -1.56
N ALA A 35 6.93 -8.39 -2.34
CA ALA A 35 6.58 -9.68 -1.77
C ALA A 35 7.10 -10.78 -2.68
N THR A 36 7.54 -11.87 -2.09
CA THR A 36 7.97 -13.06 -2.82
C THR A 36 6.71 -13.86 -3.18
N GLY A 37 6.44 -14.01 -4.46
CA GLY A 37 5.26 -14.74 -4.91
C GLY A 37 4.03 -13.87 -5.01
N PHE A 38 3.04 -14.10 -4.16
CA PHE A 38 1.75 -13.42 -4.25
C PHE A 38 1.84 -11.96 -3.82
N LYS A 39 1.57 -11.06 -4.75
CA LYS A 39 1.61 -9.62 -4.50
C LYS A 39 0.22 -9.12 -4.13
N SER A 40 -0.25 -9.49 -2.98
CA SER A 40 -1.54 -9.03 -2.50
C SER A 40 -1.46 -8.66 -1.02
N LEU A 41 -2.39 -7.83 -0.60
CA LEU A 41 -2.49 -7.36 0.78
C LEU A 41 -3.86 -7.71 1.30
N LYS A 42 -3.96 -7.85 2.62
CA LYS A 42 -5.22 -8.10 3.28
C LYS A 42 -5.62 -6.90 4.13
N GLU A 43 -6.91 -6.66 4.23
CA GLU A 43 -7.43 -5.62 5.11
C GLU A 43 -6.92 -5.82 6.53
N GLY A 44 -6.36 -4.76 7.09
CA GLY A 44 -5.82 -4.80 8.45
C GLY A 44 -4.33 -5.12 8.53
N ASP A 45 -3.69 -5.52 7.42
CA ASP A 45 -2.25 -5.80 7.43
C ASP A 45 -1.45 -4.54 7.75
N ARG A 46 -0.44 -4.69 8.60
CA ARG A 46 0.52 -3.61 8.86
C ARG A 46 1.60 -3.67 7.81
N VAL A 47 1.89 -2.51 7.23
CA VAL A 47 2.89 -2.42 6.16
C VAL A 47 3.81 -1.23 6.39
N SER A 48 5.01 -1.32 5.83
CA SER A 48 5.89 -0.17 5.74
C SER A 48 6.13 0.14 4.27
N PHE A 49 6.27 1.42 3.95
CA PHE A 49 6.36 1.85 2.57
C PHE A 49 6.97 3.23 2.46
N ASP A 50 7.36 3.58 1.25
CA ASP A 50 7.77 4.95 0.92
C ASP A 50 6.62 5.64 0.21
N ILE A 51 6.55 6.95 0.33
CA ILE A 51 5.48 7.73 -0.29
C ILE A 51 6.06 8.51 -1.45
N GLU A 52 5.42 8.39 -2.62
CA GLU A 52 5.71 9.22 -3.79
C GLU A 52 4.44 9.90 -4.24
N LYS A 53 4.59 11.11 -4.76
CA LYS A 53 3.46 11.85 -5.28
C LYS A 53 3.15 11.37 -6.69
N GLY A 54 2.05 10.69 -6.85
CA GLY A 54 1.60 10.20 -8.14
C GLY A 54 0.47 11.06 -8.71
N GLN A 55 -0.05 10.63 -9.86
CA GLN A 55 -1.15 11.34 -10.54
C GLN A 55 -2.43 11.36 -9.69
N LYS A 56 -2.64 10.34 -8.90
CA LYS A 56 -3.84 10.20 -8.05
C LYS A 56 -3.60 10.65 -6.62
N GLY A 57 -2.49 11.36 -6.37
CA GLY A 57 -2.10 11.76 -5.02
C GLY A 57 -0.98 10.90 -4.47
N PRO A 58 -0.84 10.82 -3.15
CA PRO A 58 0.25 10.04 -2.56
C PRO A 58 0.12 8.55 -2.90
N THR A 59 1.23 7.98 -3.34
CA THR A 59 1.31 6.58 -3.78
C THR A 59 2.35 5.85 -2.94
N ALA A 60 2.01 4.65 -2.46
CA ALA A 60 2.94 3.82 -1.70
C ALA A 60 3.88 3.08 -2.64
N MET A 61 5.17 3.10 -2.31
CA MET A 61 6.22 2.42 -3.06
C MET A 61 6.97 1.50 -2.12
N ASN A 62 7.53 0.42 -2.66
CA ASN A 62 8.31 -0.54 -1.87
C ASN A 62 7.55 -1.05 -0.64
N VAL A 63 6.30 -1.40 -0.84
CA VAL A 63 5.43 -1.83 0.25
C VAL A 63 5.86 -3.19 0.77
N THR A 64 6.07 -3.29 2.06
CA THR A 64 6.48 -4.54 2.71
C THR A 64 5.57 -4.80 3.90
N VAL A 65 5.05 -6.02 4.01
CA VAL A 65 4.25 -6.42 5.18
C VAL A 65 5.18 -6.58 6.37
N VAL A 66 4.85 -5.94 7.45
CA VAL A 66 5.67 -5.95 8.67
C VAL A 66 5.31 -7.11 9.56
#